data_66382f712a46b339d202a72240180642
#
_entry.id   66382f712a46b339d202a72240180642
#
_cell.length_a   1.000
_cell.length_b   1.000
_cell.length_c   1.000
_cell.angle_alpha   90.00
_cell.angle_beta   90.00
_cell.angle_gamma   90.00
#
_symmetry.space_group_name_H-M   'P 1'
#
loop_
_entity.id
_entity.type
_entity.pdbx_description
1 polymer ?
#
loop_
_entity_poly.entity_id
_entity_poly.type
_entity_poly.pdbx_seq_one_letter_code
_entity_poly.pdbx_strand_id
1 'polypeptide(L)'
;MAFTVNDFADLRQLLYMHPEWRVDLRQLIMPDDMLDMPALLRELAQSHQRSERRLDRVDATLAELARREQRTEARLERLEAIVVELAEAQKRTEARLERLEAIVVELAEAQTRLAVQVQHMAAALEVVSSRLDHLTDRVAHLTGRELERHYRERAAAYFGRWLRPVRLALSDALRETLEACLPEEEVEDVMLLDLLIQGRARHLPDTPERLVAFEISTVVDRGDVERARRRAALLQRAGLHAAPGVAGERLTAGAVEASEEAPMIVLQDGRSTGWDEALAAA
;
A
#
# COMPACT_ATOMS: atom_id res chain seq x y z
N MET A 1 41.76 27.77 1.65
CA MET A 1 42.04 27.64 0.18
C MET A 1 40.69 27.63 -0.51
N ALA A 2 40.56 28.42 -1.58
CA ALA A 2 39.33 28.39 -2.37
C ALA A 2 39.39 27.20 -3.36
N PHE A 3 38.34 26.40 -3.42
CA PHE A 3 38.21 25.28 -4.33
C PHE A 3 38.16 25.78 -5.79
N THR A 4 39.06 25.31 -6.63
CA THR A 4 39.20 25.79 -8.02
C THR A 4 38.47 24.87 -9.02
N VAL A 5 38.32 25.29 -10.25
CA VAL A 5 37.71 24.49 -11.35
C VAL A 5 38.55 23.24 -11.64
N ASN A 6 39.88 23.34 -11.49
CA ASN A 6 40.78 22.17 -11.68
C ASN A 6 40.64 21.13 -10.56
N ASP A 7 40.55 21.59 -9.29
CA ASP A 7 40.32 20.66 -8.17
C ASP A 7 39.01 19.90 -8.31
N PHE A 8 37.98 20.52 -8.91
CA PHE A 8 36.71 19.86 -9.20
C PHE A 8 36.83 18.84 -10.35
N ALA A 9 37.66 19.14 -11.35
CA ALA A 9 37.92 18.20 -12.45
C ALA A 9 38.67 16.97 -11.96
N ASP A 10 39.68 17.16 -11.10
CA ASP A 10 40.47 16.10 -10.49
C ASP A 10 39.62 15.25 -9.54
N LEU A 11 38.78 15.89 -8.71
CA LEU A 11 37.82 15.18 -7.85
C LEU A 11 36.85 14.33 -8.67
N ARG A 12 36.36 14.87 -9.80
CA ARG A 12 35.46 14.13 -10.69
C ARG A 12 36.16 12.93 -11.32
N GLN A 13 37.43 13.05 -11.69
CA GLN A 13 38.21 11.99 -12.27
C GLN A 13 38.52 10.89 -11.25
N LEU A 14 38.87 11.25 -10.02
CA LEU A 14 39.04 10.31 -8.90
C LEU A 14 37.75 9.54 -8.60
N LEU A 15 36.62 10.20 -8.57
CA LEU A 15 35.32 9.55 -8.38
C LEU A 15 34.90 8.67 -9.57
N TYR A 16 35.49 8.89 -10.75
CA TYR A 16 35.28 8.00 -11.90
C TYR A 16 36.14 6.74 -11.81
N MET A 17 37.36 6.87 -11.30
CA MET A 17 38.33 5.79 -11.14
C MET A 17 37.99 4.90 -9.92
N HIS A 18 37.34 5.43 -8.91
CA HIS A 18 36.99 4.78 -7.65
C HIS A 18 35.47 4.78 -7.40
N PRO A 19 34.72 3.84 -8.00
CA PRO A 19 33.27 3.80 -7.84
C PRO A 19 32.80 3.64 -6.38
N GLU A 20 33.61 3.02 -5.53
CA GLU A 20 33.40 2.87 -4.09
C GLU A 20 33.29 4.24 -3.38
N TRP A 21 34.15 5.21 -3.72
CA TRP A 21 34.13 6.54 -3.12
C TRP A 21 32.88 7.33 -3.44
N ARG A 22 32.21 7.00 -4.54
CA ARG A 22 30.89 7.61 -4.87
C ARG A 22 29.81 7.17 -3.91
N VAL A 23 29.90 5.96 -3.40
CA VAL A 23 28.93 5.41 -2.43
C VAL A 23 29.14 6.09 -1.09
N ASP A 24 30.40 6.17 -0.63
CA ASP A 24 30.76 6.81 0.66
C ASP A 24 30.44 8.31 0.66
N LEU A 25 30.75 9.01 -0.43
CA LEU A 25 30.44 10.42 -0.59
C LEU A 25 28.93 10.68 -0.58
N ARG A 26 28.17 9.76 -1.19
CA ARG A 26 26.71 9.82 -1.18
C ARG A 26 26.15 9.66 0.24
N GLN A 27 26.68 8.73 1.02
CA GLN A 27 26.27 8.53 2.43
C GLN A 27 26.65 9.72 3.32
N LEU A 28 27.78 10.38 3.05
CA LEU A 28 28.24 11.55 3.81
C LEU A 28 27.44 12.83 3.52
N ILE A 29 26.92 12.98 2.30
CA ILE A 29 26.23 14.20 1.84
C ILE A 29 24.71 14.10 2.00
N MET A 30 24.18 12.89 2.01
CA MET A 30 22.72 12.68 2.08
C MET A 30 22.29 12.54 3.54
N PRO A 31 21.38 13.38 4.04
CA PRO A 31 20.73 13.19 5.33
C PRO A 31 20.03 11.83 5.39
N ASP A 32 19.90 11.26 6.59
CA ASP A 32 19.25 9.95 6.82
C ASP A 32 17.85 9.86 6.25
N ASP A 33 17.12 11.00 6.21
CA ASP A 33 15.80 11.13 5.59
C ASP A 33 15.81 10.88 4.06
N MET A 34 16.96 10.97 3.40
CA MET A 34 17.12 10.66 1.98
C MET A 34 17.39 9.17 1.70
N LEU A 35 17.67 8.36 2.72
CA LEU A 35 17.83 6.91 2.57
C LEU A 35 16.50 6.21 2.28
N ASP A 36 15.39 6.78 2.75
CA ASP A 36 14.03 6.30 2.44
C ASP A 36 13.52 6.80 1.08
N MET A 37 14.22 7.79 0.48
CA MET A 37 13.91 8.32 -0.86
C MET A 37 13.81 7.25 -1.95
N PRO A 38 14.63 6.17 -1.99
CA PRO A 38 14.49 5.14 -3.03
C PRO A 38 13.19 4.34 -2.93
N ALA A 39 12.57 4.25 -1.76
CA ALA A 39 11.27 3.60 -1.58
C ALA A 39 10.14 4.54 -2.06
N LEU A 40 10.17 5.79 -1.61
CA LEU A 40 9.25 6.83 -2.06
C LEU A 40 9.37 7.13 -3.56
N LEU A 41 10.58 7.13 -4.11
CA LEU A 41 10.81 7.28 -5.55
C LEU A 41 10.28 6.08 -6.34
N ARG A 42 10.34 4.85 -5.79
CA ARG A 42 9.75 3.66 -6.43
C ARG A 42 8.22 3.73 -6.43
N GLU A 43 7.63 4.16 -5.34
CA GLU A 43 6.19 4.36 -5.24
C GLU A 43 5.71 5.51 -6.14
N LEU A 44 6.46 6.62 -6.16
CA LEU A 44 6.24 7.74 -7.07
C LEU A 44 6.42 7.32 -8.53
N ALA A 45 7.48 6.55 -8.85
CA ALA A 45 7.72 6.02 -10.18
C ALA A 45 6.60 5.05 -10.63
N GLN A 46 6.10 4.21 -9.74
CA GLN A 46 4.95 3.35 -10.04
C GLN A 46 3.66 4.16 -10.22
N SER A 47 3.46 5.19 -9.41
CA SER A 47 2.34 6.13 -9.56
C SER A 47 2.48 6.93 -10.85
N HIS A 48 3.69 7.40 -11.15
CA HIS A 48 4.01 8.11 -12.39
C HIS A 48 3.79 7.21 -13.61
N GLN A 49 4.25 5.97 -13.57
CA GLN A 49 4.04 4.98 -14.62
C GLN A 49 2.54 4.64 -14.85
N ARG A 50 1.72 4.67 -13.78
CA ARG A 50 0.25 4.56 -13.91
C ARG A 50 -0.37 5.81 -14.53
N SER A 51 0.18 6.99 -14.20
CA SER A 51 -0.27 8.26 -14.77
C SER A 51 0.18 8.40 -16.22
N GLU A 52 1.41 8.00 -16.57
CA GLU A 52 1.88 7.95 -17.96
C GLU A 52 1.01 7.02 -18.81
N ARG A 53 0.68 5.81 -18.33
CA ARG A 53 -0.24 4.93 -19.05
C ARG A 53 -1.65 5.50 -19.19
N ARG A 54 -2.06 6.41 -18.29
CA ARG A 54 -3.30 7.16 -18.43
C ARG A 54 -3.16 8.29 -19.44
N LEU A 55 -2.02 9.00 -19.41
CA LEU A 55 -1.69 10.04 -20.37
C LEU A 55 -1.55 9.45 -21.77
N ASP A 56 -0.85 8.33 -21.96
CA ASP A 56 -0.76 7.61 -23.24
C ASP A 56 -2.15 7.26 -23.81
N ARG A 57 -3.10 6.88 -22.95
CA ARG A 57 -4.48 6.63 -23.39
C ARG A 57 -5.22 7.92 -23.77
N VAL A 58 -4.97 9.00 -23.01
CA VAL A 58 -5.53 10.33 -23.33
C VAL A 58 -4.90 10.85 -24.63
N ASP A 59 -3.59 10.71 -24.77
CA ASP A 59 -2.88 11.11 -25.99
C ASP A 59 -3.32 10.28 -27.21
N ALA A 60 -3.55 8.99 -27.04
CA ALA A 60 -4.12 8.14 -28.09
C ALA A 60 -5.55 8.58 -28.49
N THR A 61 -6.39 8.97 -27.50
CA THR A 61 -7.73 9.51 -27.77
C THR A 61 -7.69 10.90 -28.39
N LEU A 62 -6.76 11.76 -27.93
CA LEU A 62 -6.50 13.08 -28.52
C LEU A 62 -5.96 12.96 -29.94
N ALA A 63 -5.05 12.03 -30.21
CA ALA A 63 -4.55 11.75 -31.55
C ALA A 63 -5.65 11.20 -32.49
N GLU A 64 -6.57 10.39 -31.96
CA GLU A 64 -7.75 9.96 -32.73
C GLU A 64 -8.74 11.11 -32.95
N LEU A 65 -8.93 11.98 -31.96
CA LEU A 65 -9.72 13.22 -32.09
C LEU A 65 -9.11 14.16 -33.13
N ALA A 66 -7.78 14.40 -33.05
CA ALA A 66 -7.05 15.24 -34.03
C ALA A 66 -7.12 14.67 -35.44
N ARG A 67 -7.05 13.34 -35.61
CA ARG A 67 -7.27 12.71 -36.92
C ARG A 67 -8.73 12.84 -37.41
N ARG A 68 -9.71 12.82 -36.48
CA ARG A 68 -11.11 13.10 -36.81
C ARG A 68 -11.28 14.58 -37.14
N GLU A 69 -10.63 15.48 -36.44
CA GLU A 69 -10.64 16.90 -36.69
C GLU A 69 -10.00 17.23 -38.04
N GLN A 70 -8.84 16.66 -38.38
CA GLN A 70 -8.21 16.80 -39.70
C GLN A 70 -9.12 16.24 -40.86
N ARG A 71 -9.83 15.13 -40.60
CA ARG A 71 -10.81 14.60 -41.57
C ARG A 71 -12.03 15.51 -41.66
N THR A 72 -12.37 16.21 -40.57
CA THR A 72 -13.50 17.15 -40.55
C THR A 72 -13.10 18.46 -41.21
N GLU A 73 -11.84 18.94 -40.99
CA GLU A 73 -11.28 20.08 -41.71
C GLU A 73 -11.21 19.82 -43.23
N ALA A 74 -10.66 18.68 -43.63
CA ALA A 74 -10.65 18.29 -45.06
C ALA A 74 -12.05 18.12 -45.64
N ARG A 75 -13.05 17.81 -44.81
CA ARG A 75 -14.46 17.81 -45.26
C ARG A 75 -15.05 19.21 -45.35
N LEU A 76 -14.68 20.09 -44.37
CA LEU A 76 -15.08 21.49 -44.40
C LEU A 76 -14.45 22.23 -45.59
N GLU A 77 -13.17 22.00 -45.91
CA GLU A 77 -12.50 22.57 -47.11
C GLU A 77 -13.20 22.11 -48.42
N ARG A 78 -13.61 20.82 -48.45
CA ARG A 78 -14.39 20.33 -49.60
C ARG A 78 -15.81 20.91 -49.66
N LEU A 79 -16.43 21.10 -48.48
CA LEU A 79 -17.75 21.74 -48.39
C LEU A 79 -17.66 23.23 -48.76
N GLU A 80 -16.59 23.97 -48.35
CA GLU A 80 -16.34 25.35 -48.71
C GLU A 80 -16.11 25.48 -50.23
N ALA A 81 -15.35 24.55 -50.84
CA ALA A 81 -15.16 24.52 -52.29
C ALA A 81 -16.48 24.25 -53.02
N ILE A 82 -17.29 23.29 -52.50
CA ILE A 82 -18.65 23.01 -53.06
C ILE A 82 -19.58 24.21 -52.81
N VAL A 83 -19.46 24.90 -51.67
CA VAL A 83 -20.24 26.10 -51.36
C VAL A 83 -19.85 27.28 -52.29
N VAL A 84 -18.55 27.40 -52.61
CA VAL A 84 -18.08 28.37 -53.59
C VAL A 84 -18.61 28.06 -55.01
N GLU A 85 -18.55 26.77 -55.43
CA GLU A 85 -19.16 26.35 -56.69
C GLU A 85 -20.69 26.48 -56.67
N LEU A 86 -21.32 26.29 -55.50
CA LEU A 86 -22.78 26.45 -55.35
C LEU A 86 -23.18 27.92 -55.15
N ALA A 87 -22.29 28.81 -54.65
CA ALA A 87 -22.53 30.26 -54.59
C ALA A 87 -22.63 30.88 -55.96
N GLU A 88 -21.91 30.34 -56.92
CA GLU A 88 -22.02 30.73 -58.32
C GLU A 88 -23.34 30.30 -58.96
N ALA A 89 -23.95 29.25 -58.44
CA ALA A 89 -25.29 28.77 -58.86
C ALA A 89 -26.47 29.32 -58.02
N GLN A 90 -26.42 30.48 -57.68
CA GLN A 90 -26.95 31.49 -56.75
C GLN A 90 -28.37 31.43 -56.16
N LYS A 91 -29.27 30.58 -56.36
CA LYS A 91 -30.63 30.69 -55.77
C LYS A 91 -31.19 29.43 -55.10
N ARG A 92 -30.50 28.31 -55.21
CA ARG A 92 -30.97 27.06 -54.60
C ARG A 92 -30.35 26.71 -53.24
N THR A 93 -29.40 27.50 -52.76
CA THR A 93 -28.57 27.18 -51.64
C THR A 93 -28.94 27.86 -50.33
N GLU A 94 -29.67 28.98 -50.33
CA GLU A 94 -30.08 29.66 -49.07
C GLU A 94 -30.92 28.74 -48.17
N ALA A 95 -31.87 28.05 -48.74
CA ALA A 95 -32.69 27.09 -47.98
C ALA A 95 -31.92 25.84 -47.47
N ARG A 96 -30.72 25.54 -48.08
CA ARG A 96 -29.84 24.48 -47.61
C ARG A 96 -28.85 24.98 -46.54
N LEU A 97 -28.42 26.23 -46.63
CA LEU A 97 -27.58 26.90 -45.59
C LEU A 97 -28.35 27.05 -44.27
N GLU A 98 -29.61 27.51 -44.34
CA GLU A 98 -30.47 27.60 -43.13
C GLU A 98 -30.65 26.24 -42.47
N ARG A 99 -30.78 25.15 -43.26
CA ARG A 99 -30.83 23.78 -42.67
C ARG A 99 -29.51 23.33 -42.08
N LEU A 100 -28.37 23.72 -42.69
CA LEU A 100 -27.04 23.38 -42.19
C LEU A 100 -26.73 24.15 -40.89
N GLU A 101 -27.08 25.42 -40.80
CA GLU A 101 -26.97 26.22 -39.57
C GLU A 101 -27.82 25.63 -38.45
N ALA A 102 -29.06 25.20 -38.72
CA ALA A 102 -29.87 24.53 -37.72
C ALA A 102 -29.24 23.21 -37.22
N ILE A 103 -28.65 22.43 -38.12
CA ILE A 103 -27.95 21.18 -37.77
C ILE A 103 -26.69 21.46 -36.95
N VAL A 104 -25.93 22.53 -37.26
CA VAL A 104 -24.73 22.93 -36.54
C VAL A 104 -25.07 23.39 -35.10
N VAL A 105 -26.19 24.16 -34.99
CA VAL A 105 -26.70 24.57 -33.65
C VAL A 105 -27.17 23.35 -32.85
N GLU A 106 -27.90 22.41 -33.45
CA GLU A 106 -28.28 21.18 -32.76
C GLU A 106 -27.06 20.31 -32.36
N LEU A 107 -26.05 20.27 -33.22
CA LEU A 107 -24.81 19.51 -32.94
C LEU A 107 -24.00 20.16 -31.80
N ALA A 108 -23.91 21.51 -31.80
CA ALA A 108 -23.24 22.25 -30.69
C ALA A 108 -23.95 22.07 -29.35
N GLU A 109 -25.30 22.08 -29.36
CA GLU A 109 -26.09 21.80 -28.17
C GLU A 109 -25.95 20.33 -27.70
N ALA A 110 -25.88 19.40 -28.66
CA ALA A 110 -25.67 17.98 -28.35
C ALA A 110 -24.27 17.73 -27.76
N GLN A 111 -23.24 18.39 -28.31
CA GLN A 111 -21.87 18.33 -27.75
C GLN A 111 -21.81 18.92 -26.34
N THR A 112 -22.49 20.06 -26.12
CA THR A 112 -22.56 20.67 -24.78
C THR A 112 -23.27 19.75 -23.79
N ARG A 113 -24.36 19.11 -24.21
CA ARG A 113 -25.07 18.12 -23.39
C ARG A 113 -24.21 16.91 -23.06
N LEU A 114 -23.47 16.39 -24.04
CA LEU A 114 -22.54 15.29 -23.85
C LEU A 114 -21.39 15.65 -22.89
N ALA A 115 -20.81 16.85 -23.03
CA ALA A 115 -19.74 17.33 -22.14
C ALA A 115 -20.22 17.44 -20.68
N VAL A 116 -21.43 17.98 -20.45
CA VAL A 116 -22.03 18.05 -19.12
C VAL A 116 -22.32 16.66 -18.55
N GLN A 117 -22.83 15.74 -19.38
CA GLN A 117 -23.04 14.35 -18.94
C GLN A 117 -21.73 13.64 -18.57
N VAL A 118 -20.65 13.85 -19.34
CA VAL A 118 -19.33 13.28 -19.04
C VAL A 118 -18.78 13.85 -17.73
N GLN A 119 -18.95 15.15 -17.49
CA GLN A 119 -18.57 15.76 -16.20
C GLN A 119 -19.39 15.20 -15.03
N HIS A 120 -20.69 15.05 -15.19
CA HIS A 120 -21.54 14.41 -14.17
C HIS A 120 -21.14 12.95 -13.91
N MET A 121 -20.82 12.24 -14.95
CA MET A 121 -20.38 10.83 -14.83
C MET A 121 -19.01 10.72 -14.20
N ALA A 122 -18.06 11.61 -14.52
CA ALA A 122 -16.75 11.68 -13.90
C ALA A 122 -16.88 12.00 -12.40
N ALA A 123 -17.70 13.00 -12.03
CA ALA A 123 -17.97 13.33 -10.63
C ALA A 123 -18.66 12.17 -9.89
N ALA A 124 -19.60 11.47 -10.53
CA ALA A 124 -20.23 10.30 -9.94
C ALA A 124 -19.25 9.14 -9.72
N LEU A 125 -18.35 8.93 -10.68
CA LEU A 125 -17.27 7.92 -10.55
C LEU A 125 -16.29 8.24 -9.43
N GLU A 126 -15.92 9.51 -9.24
CA GLU A 126 -15.09 9.93 -8.11
C GLU A 126 -15.77 9.64 -6.76
N VAL A 127 -17.06 9.95 -6.64
CA VAL A 127 -17.83 9.64 -5.44
C VAL A 127 -17.93 8.13 -5.21
N VAL A 128 -18.14 7.34 -6.27
CA VAL A 128 -18.19 5.87 -6.17
C VAL A 128 -16.82 5.31 -5.78
N SER A 129 -15.73 5.81 -6.38
CA SER A 129 -14.37 5.40 -6.04
C SER A 129 -14.07 5.69 -4.56
N SER A 130 -14.32 6.91 -4.12
CA SER A 130 -14.13 7.28 -2.71
C SER A 130 -14.96 6.43 -1.73
N ARG A 131 -16.20 6.08 -2.10
CA ARG A 131 -17.03 5.17 -1.30
C ARG A 131 -16.51 3.75 -1.28
N LEU A 132 -15.98 3.27 -2.42
CA LEU A 132 -15.36 1.95 -2.50
C LEU A 132 -14.11 1.87 -1.64
N ASP A 133 -13.24 2.89 -1.67
CA ASP A 133 -12.07 2.97 -0.82
C ASP A 133 -12.47 2.93 0.66
N HIS A 134 -13.43 3.78 1.04
CA HIS A 134 -13.94 3.80 2.41
C HIS A 134 -14.60 2.47 2.84
N LEU A 135 -15.32 1.80 1.94
CA LEU A 135 -15.89 0.49 2.21
C LEU A 135 -14.80 -0.57 2.33
N THR A 136 -13.77 -0.51 1.48
CA THR A 136 -12.62 -1.43 1.53
C THR A 136 -11.89 -1.30 2.87
N ASP A 137 -11.63 -0.08 3.32
CA ASP A 137 -11.00 0.17 4.62
C ASP A 137 -11.87 -0.33 5.79
N ARG A 138 -13.17 -0.09 5.72
CA ARG A 138 -14.11 -0.59 6.75
C ARG A 138 -14.18 -2.10 6.76
N VAL A 139 -14.21 -2.74 5.60
CA VAL A 139 -14.21 -4.21 5.48
C VAL A 139 -12.90 -4.77 6.02
N ALA A 140 -11.75 -4.20 5.66
CA ALA A 140 -10.46 -4.62 6.18
C ALA A 140 -10.40 -4.51 7.71
N HIS A 141 -10.87 -3.40 8.27
CA HIS A 141 -10.92 -3.19 9.72
C HIS A 141 -11.88 -4.18 10.42
N LEU A 142 -13.06 -4.42 9.84
CA LEU A 142 -14.02 -5.39 10.40
C LEU A 142 -13.48 -6.81 10.32
N THR A 143 -12.84 -7.17 9.20
CA THR A 143 -12.26 -8.50 9.00
C THR A 143 -11.10 -8.73 9.98
N GLY A 144 -10.24 -7.72 10.21
CA GLY A 144 -9.17 -7.78 11.21
C GLY A 144 -9.73 -8.07 12.61
N ARG A 145 -10.69 -7.27 13.07
CA ARG A 145 -11.34 -7.46 14.39
C ARG A 145 -12.08 -8.78 14.50
N GLU A 146 -12.72 -9.25 13.43
CA GLU A 146 -13.38 -10.56 13.42
C GLU A 146 -12.36 -11.69 13.53
N LEU A 147 -11.21 -11.55 12.86
CA LEU A 147 -10.12 -12.51 12.92
C LEU A 147 -9.51 -12.58 14.32
N GLU A 148 -9.23 -11.43 14.96
CA GLU A 148 -8.78 -11.36 16.36
C GLU A 148 -9.78 -12.04 17.30
N ARG A 149 -11.08 -11.71 17.16
CA ARG A 149 -12.14 -12.31 17.96
C ARG A 149 -12.19 -13.82 17.75
N HIS A 150 -12.10 -14.28 16.51
CA HIS A 150 -12.14 -15.69 16.17
C HIS A 150 -10.99 -16.47 16.80
N TYR A 151 -9.77 -15.97 16.74
CA TYR A 151 -8.62 -16.58 17.40
C TYR A 151 -8.74 -16.55 18.92
N ARG A 152 -9.27 -15.49 19.49
CA ARG A 152 -9.49 -15.35 20.93
C ARG A 152 -10.53 -16.34 21.45
N GLU A 153 -11.68 -16.42 20.80
CA GLU A 153 -12.77 -17.32 21.20
C GLU A 153 -12.42 -18.81 21.00
N ARG A 154 -11.62 -19.11 19.98
CA ARG A 154 -11.23 -20.48 19.63
C ARG A 154 -9.77 -20.80 19.94
N ALA A 155 -9.14 -20.04 20.82
CA ALA A 155 -7.73 -20.20 21.16
C ALA A 155 -7.34 -21.64 21.50
N ALA A 156 -8.17 -22.35 22.27
CA ALA A 156 -7.93 -23.75 22.61
C ALA A 156 -7.95 -24.70 21.40
N ALA A 157 -8.74 -24.40 20.38
CA ALA A 157 -8.79 -25.22 19.16
C ALA A 157 -7.57 -24.99 18.27
N TYR A 158 -7.14 -23.74 18.12
CA TYR A 158 -5.98 -23.39 17.28
C TYR A 158 -4.65 -23.75 17.95
N PHE A 159 -4.51 -23.48 19.23
CA PHE A 159 -3.22 -23.54 19.94
C PHE A 159 -3.09 -24.73 20.88
N GLY A 160 -4.20 -25.42 21.20
CA GLY A 160 -4.22 -26.55 22.15
C GLY A 160 -3.40 -27.78 21.71
N ARG A 161 -2.99 -27.84 20.45
CA ARG A 161 -2.02 -28.83 19.96
C ARG A 161 -0.61 -28.58 20.53
N TRP A 162 -0.25 -27.34 20.75
CA TRP A 162 1.10 -26.90 21.15
C TRP A 162 1.19 -26.52 22.62
N LEU A 163 0.15 -25.85 23.13
CA LEU A 163 0.07 -25.38 24.51
C LEU A 163 -1.10 -26.03 25.27
N ARG A 164 -0.93 -26.37 26.55
CA ARG A 164 -2.00 -26.89 27.38
C ARG A 164 -1.81 -26.59 28.86
N PRO A 165 -2.84 -26.09 29.57
CA PRO A 165 -4.07 -25.50 29.01
C PRO A 165 -3.76 -24.20 28.28
N VAL A 166 -4.55 -23.86 27.25
CA VAL A 166 -4.49 -22.55 26.59
C VAL A 166 -5.36 -21.59 27.39
N ARG A 167 -4.76 -20.48 27.82
CA ARG A 167 -5.45 -19.40 28.53
C ARG A 167 -5.14 -18.08 27.84
N LEU A 168 -6.09 -17.15 27.88
CA LEU A 168 -5.84 -15.76 27.50
C LEU A 168 -5.11 -15.07 28.65
N ALA A 169 -4.02 -14.41 28.37
CA ALA A 169 -3.13 -13.84 29.38
C ALA A 169 -3.19 -12.30 29.48
N LEU A 170 -3.80 -11.61 28.51
CA LEU A 170 -4.03 -10.17 28.62
C LEU A 170 -5.06 -9.90 29.73
N SER A 171 -4.60 -9.34 30.84
CA SER A 171 -5.42 -9.09 32.03
C SER A 171 -4.81 -7.96 32.87
N ASP A 172 -5.60 -7.41 33.77
CA ASP A 172 -5.11 -6.39 34.73
C ASP A 172 -3.99 -6.95 35.61
N ALA A 173 -4.03 -8.23 35.98
CA ALA A 173 -2.97 -8.87 36.75
C ALA A 173 -1.63 -8.95 35.99
N LEU A 174 -1.68 -9.13 34.67
CA LEU A 174 -0.48 -9.03 33.85
C LEU A 174 0.03 -7.59 33.82
N ARG A 175 -0.86 -6.61 33.64
CA ARG A 175 -0.51 -5.19 33.67
C ARG A 175 0.25 -4.84 34.95
N GLU A 176 -0.26 -5.17 36.13
CA GLU A 176 0.39 -4.96 37.42
C GLU A 176 1.80 -5.59 37.49
N THR A 177 1.93 -6.79 36.90
CA THR A 177 3.23 -7.48 36.84
C THR A 177 4.24 -6.72 35.95
N LEU A 178 3.76 -6.20 34.83
CA LEU A 178 4.60 -5.44 33.89
C LEU A 178 4.98 -4.06 34.44
N GLU A 179 4.06 -3.35 35.08
CA GLU A 179 4.29 -2.06 35.72
C GLU A 179 5.39 -2.11 36.81
N ALA A 180 5.56 -3.28 37.43
CA ALA A 180 6.65 -3.47 38.40
C ALA A 180 8.04 -3.57 37.76
N CYS A 181 8.13 -3.84 36.46
CA CYS A 181 9.37 -4.17 35.75
C CYS A 181 9.69 -3.28 34.55
N LEU A 182 8.67 -2.64 33.94
CA LEU A 182 8.80 -1.86 32.73
C LEU A 182 8.26 -0.44 32.88
N PRO A 183 8.75 0.51 32.10
CA PRO A 183 8.17 1.85 31.99
C PRO A 183 6.73 1.80 31.44
N GLU A 184 5.91 2.78 31.80
CA GLU A 184 4.49 2.88 31.43
C GLU A 184 4.26 2.75 29.91
N GLU A 185 5.08 3.44 29.08
CA GLU A 185 4.99 3.38 27.61
C GLU A 185 5.20 1.95 27.06
N GLU A 186 6.11 1.19 27.67
CA GLU A 186 6.39 -0.20 27.26
C GLU A 186 5.27 -1.15 27.73
N VAL A 187 4.68 -0.88 28.89
CA VAL A 187 3.51 -1.63 29.37
C VAL A 187 2.34 -1.41 28.45
N GLU A 188 2.06 -0.16 28.06
CA GLU A 188 1.00 0.16 27.12
C GLU A 188 1.22 -0.50 25.77
N ASP A 189 2.46 -0.51 25.24
CA ASP A 189 2.76 -1.20 23.98
C ASP A 189 2.46 -2.71 24.07
N VAL A 190 2.80 -3.38 25.18
CA VAL A 190 2.45 -4.79 25.39
C VAL A 190 0.94 -4.99 25.49
N MET A 191 0.23 -4.09 26.16
CA MET A 191 -1.22 -4.20 26.33
C MET A 191 -2.02 -3.96 25.04
N LEU A 192 -1.37 -3.42 24.00
CA LEU A 192 -1.90 -3.30 22.64
C LEU A 192 -1.75 -4.57 21.80
N LEU A 193 -1.29 -5.70 22.38
CA LEU A 193 -1.28 -6.99 21.68
C LEU A 193 -2.71 -7.44 21.29
N ASP A 194 -2.86 -7.93 20.08
CA ASP A 194 -4.14 -8.44 19.61
C ASP A 194 -4.54 -9.71 20.38
N LEU A 195 -3.55 -10.58 20.66
CA LEU A 195 -3.78 -11.79 21.44
C LEU A 195 -2.51 -12.19 22.20
N LEU A 196 -2.66 -12.42 23.48
CA LEU A 196 -1.64 -13.05 24.31
C LEU A 196 -2.20 -14.35 24.89
N ILE A 197 -1.59 -15.47 24.57
CA ILE A 197 -1.97 -16.77 25.07
C ILE A 197 -0.88 -17.31 26.01
N GLN A 198 -1.31 -18.08 26.99
CA GLN A 198 -0.44 -18.73 27.98
C GLN A 198 -0.76 -20.21 28.05
N GLY A 199 0.30 -21.02 28.26
CA GLY A 199 0.15 -22.45 28.48
C GLY A 199 1.49 -23.15 28.62
N ARG A 200 1.47 -24.42 28.98
CA ARG A 200 2.68 -25.26 28.96
C ARG A 200 2.87 -25.89 27.60
N ALA A 201 4.10 -25.82 27.12
CA ALA A 201 4.47 -26.43 25.83
C ALA A 201 4.36 -27.97 25.94
N ARG A 202 3.57 -28.58 25.09
CA ARG A 202 3.32 -30.06 25.16
C ARG A 202 4.56 -30.89 24.87
N HIS A 203 5.50 -30.38 24.12
CA HIS A 203 6.75 -31.03 23.77
C HIS A 203 7.89 -30.72 24.77
N LEU A 204 7.63 -29.84 25.75
CA LEU A 204 8.58 -29.46 26.80
C LEU A 204 7.88 -29.51 28.15
N PRO A 205 7.48 -30.73 28.66
CA PRO A 205 6.59 -30.86 29.80
C PRO A 205 7.18 -30.35 31.13
N ASP A 206 8.50 -30.33 31.26
CA ASP A 206 9.19 -29.90 32.50
C ASP A 206 9.55 -28.42 32.48
N THR A 207 9.07 -27.63 31.49
CA THR A 207 9.34 -26.21 31.40
C THR A 207 8.21 -25.38 32.04
N PRO A 208 8.52 -24.12 32.45
CA PRO A 208 7.50 -23.20 32.93
C PRO A 208 6.44 -22.91 31.88
N GLU A 209 5.34 -22.30 32.30
CA GLU A 209 4.33 -21.79 31.36
C GLU A 209 4.94 -20.77 30.41
N ARG A 210 4.57 -20.84 29.15
CA ARG A 210 5.04 -19.97 28.08
C ARG A 210 3.93 -19.04 27.64
N LEU A 211 4.29 -17.83 27.28
CA LEU A 211 3.43 -16.86 26.65
C LEU A 211 3.72 -16.84 25.14
N VAL A 212 2.70 -16.59 24.35
CA VAL A 212 2.88 -16.26 22.93
C VAL A 212 2.15 -14.97 22.64
N ALA A 213 2.92 -13.99 22.20
CA ALA A 213 2.47 -12.65 21.86
C ALA A 213 2.14 -12.58 20.37
N PHE A 214 0.85 -12.57 20.01
CA PHE A 214 0.39 -12.54 18.64
C PHE A 214 -0.02 -11.14 18.22
N GLU A 215 0.44 -10.75 17.03
CA GLU A 215 -0.15 -9.71 16.20
C GLU A 215 -1.04 -10.39 15.14
N ILE A 216 -2.25 -9.89 14.96
CA ILE A 216 -3.26 -10.50 14.09
C ILE A 216 -3.67 -9.49 13.03
N SER A 217 -3.46 -9.82 11.75
CA SER A 217 -3.81 -8.98 10.63
C SER A 217 -4.37 -9.82 9.48
N THR A 218 -5.32 -9.30 8.71
CA THR A 218 -5.79 -9.99 7.50
C THR A 218 -4.65 -10.21 6.52
N VAL A 219 -3.76 -9.20 6.41
CA VAL A 219 -2.53 -9.29 5.61
C VAL A 219 -1.38 -8.88 6.52
N VAL A 220 -0.64 -9.86 7.01
CA VAL A 220 0.52 -9.65 7.86
C VAL A 220 1.63 -8.97 7.05
N ASP A 221 2.14 -7.87 7.55
CA ASP A 221 3.27 -7.15 6.98
C ASP A 221 4.53 -7.25 7.87
N ARG A 222 5.64 -6.66 7.40
CA ARG A 222 6.89 -6.62 8.16
C ARG A 222 6.73 -5.91 9.50
N GLY A 223 5.91 -4.85 9.54
CA GLY A 223 5.65 -4.10 10.77
C GLY A 223 4.94 -4.93 11.84
N ASP A 224 4.03 -5.84 11.44
CA ASP A 224 3.37 -6.78 12.35
C ASP A 224 4.38 -7.73 12.98
N VAL A 225 5.30 -8.27 12.17
CA VAL A 225 6.39 -9.15 12.64
C VAL A 225 7.29 -8.42 13.64
N GLU A 226 7.69 -7.19 13.32
CA GLU A 226 8.54 -6.37 14.18
C GLU A 226 7.82 -6.00 15.49
N ARG A 227 6.53 -5.69 15.45
CA ARG A 227 5.72 -5.44 16.66
C ARG A 227 5.62 -6.68 17.55
N ALA A 228 5.30 -7.84 16.96
CA ALA A 228 5.22 -9.09 17.70
C ALA A 228 6.53 -9.41 18.43
N ARG A 229 7.67 -9.26 17.75
CA ARG A 229 9.00 -9.47 18.34
C ARG A 229 9.30 -8.48 19.46
N ARG A 230 9.08 -7.19 19.21
CA ARG A 230 9.33 -6.16 20.21
C ARG A 230 8.51 -6.41 21.48
N ARG A 231 7.21 -6.70 21.33
CA ARG A 231 6.31 -6.95 22.45
C ARG A 231 6.65 -8.24 23.19
N ALA A 232 7.05 -9.30 22.49
CA ALA A 232 7.56 -10.52 23.11
C ALA A 232 8.87 -10.26 23.91
N ALA A 233 9.79 -9.46 23.36
CA ALA A 233 11.02 -9.08 24.05
C ALA A 233 10.75 -8.24 25.31
N LEU A 234 9.74 -7.37 25.31
CA LEU A 234 9.31 -6.63 26.51
C LEU A 234 8.79 -7.57 27.59
N LEU A 235 7.98 -8.57 27.22
CA LEU A 235 7.55 -9.60 28.16
C LEU A 235 8.73 -10.41 28.74
N GLN A 236 9.72 -10.74 27.92
CA GLN A 236 10.94 -11.43 28.37
C GLN A 236 11.76 -10.56 29.33
N ARG A 237 11.86 -9.27 29.09
CA ARG A 237 12.52 -8.32 30.01
C ARG A 237 11.83 -8.23 31.36
N ALA A 238 10.52 -8.44 31.40
CA ALA A 238 9.75 -8.54 32.64
C ALA A 238 9.89 -9.92 33.33
N GLY A 239 10.77 -10.79 32.84
CA GLY A 239 11.02 -12.12 33.41
C GLY A 239 10.01 -13.20 32.99
N LEU A 240 9.20 -12.93 31.96
CA LEU A 240 8.22 -13.86 31.46
C LEU A 240 8.78 -14.63 30.25
N HIS A 241 8.47 -15.91 30.13
CA HIS A 241 8.86 -16.73 28.98
C HIS A 241 7.89 -16.49 27.82
N ALA A 242 8.24 -15.60 26.89
CA ALA A 242 7.37 -15.16 25.81
C ALA A 242 7.98 -15.39 24.43
N ALA A 243 7.24 -16.01 23.54
CA ALA A 243 7.58 -16.15 22.12
C ALA A 243 6.78 -15.17 21.26
N PRO A 244 7.35 -14.61 20.19
CA PRO A 244 6.63 -13.80 19.23
C PRO A 244 5.79 -14.69 18.29
N GLY A 245 4.64 -14.19 17.85
CA GLY A 245 3.80 -14.82 16.86
C GLY A 245 3.07 -13.82 15.98
N VAL A 246 2.80 -14.21 14.75
CA VAL A 246 1.91 -13.47 13.86
C VAL A 246 0.83 -14.40 13.32
N ALA A 247 -0.38 -13.88 13.12
CA ALA A 247 -1.50 -14.63 12.58
C ALA A 247 -2.24 -13.83 11.52
N GLY A 248 -2.58 -14.47 10.40
CA GLY A 248 -3.32 -13.82 9.32
C GLY A 248 -3.75 -14.76 8.22
N GLU A 249 -4.49 -14.22 7.24
CA GLU A 249 -4.89 -14.98 6.06
C GLU A 249 -3.74 -15.04 5.04
N ARG A 250 -2.97 -13.95 4.91
CA ARG A 250 -1.85 -13.83 3.99
C ARG A 250 -0.67 -13.13 4.65
N LEU A 251 0.53 -13.45 4.18
CA LEU A 251 1.75 -12.74 4.54
C LEU A 251 2.29 -12.00 3.31
N THR A 252 2.82 -10.81 3.50
CA THR A 252 3.60 -10.11 2.47
C THR A 252 5.00 -10.74 2.36
N ALA A 253 5.69 -10.53 1.23
CA ALA A 253 7.07 -11.00 1.06
C ALA A 253 7.99 -10.49 2.19
N GLY A 254 7.84 -9.21 2.59
CA GLY A 254 8.61 -8.63 3.69
C GLY A 254 8.29 -9.25 5.06
N ALA A 255 7.05 -9.72 5.29
CA ALA A 255 6.70 -10.45 6.50
C ALA A 255 7.33 -11.85 6.53
N VAL A 256 7.35 -12.54 5.39
CA VAL A 256 8.01 -13.85 5.27
C VAL A 256 9.49 -13.72 5.57
N GLU A 257 10.20 -12.83 4.89
CA GLU A 257 11.62 -12.56 5.14
C GLU A 257 11.89 -12.23 6.61
N ALA A 258 11.11 -11.30 7.18
CA ALA A 258 11.26 -10.94 8.58
C ALA A 258 10.99 -12.11 9.51
N SER A 259 10.03 -12.98 9.23
CA SER A 259 9.71 -14.13 10.08
C SER A 259 10.80 -15.20 10.11
N GLU A 260 11.66 -15.25 9.08
CA GLU A 260 12.79 -16.18 8.99
C GLU A 260 14.06 -15.68 9.72
N GLU A 261 14.15 -14.38 10.03
CA GLU A 261 15.34 -13.78 10.68
C GLU A 261 15.57 -14.29 12.12
N ALA A 262 14.53 -14.66 12.85
CA ALA A 262 14.60 -15.20 14.21
C ALA A 262 13.38 -16.09 14.51
N PRO A 263 13.51 -17.04 15.44
CA PRO A 263 12.43 -17.94 15.81
C PRO A 263 11.15 -17.21 16.20
N MET A 264 10.06 -17.48 15.46
CA MET A 264 8.74 -16.98 15.76
C MET A 264 7.65 -17.93 15.24
N ILE A 265 6.45 -17.76 15.76
CA ILE A 265 5.28 -18.54 15.35
C ILE A 265 4.58 -17.78 14.22
N VAL A 266 4.37 -18.48 13.12
CA VAL A 266 3.59 -17.96 12.00
C VAL A 266 2.33 -18.80 11.83
N LEU A 267 1.17 -18.16 11.91
CA LEU A 267 -0.13 -18.79 11.66
C LEU A 267 -0.76 -18.16 10.43
N GLN A 268 -0.83 -18.91 9.35
CA GLN A 268 -1.43 -18.49 8.09
C GLN A 268 -2.55 -19.44 7.68
N ASP A 269 -3.75 -18.91 7.46
CA ASP A 269 -4.93 -19.68 7.02
C ASP A 269 -5.12 -20.97 7.83
N GLY A 270 -5.02 -20.87 9.16
CA GLY A 270 -5.15 -21.99 10.09
C GLY A 270 -3.98 -22.97 10.15
N ARG A 271 -2.92 -22.77 9.34
CA ARG A 271 -1.69 -23.55 9.41
C ARG A 271 -0.64 -22.80 10.20
N SER A 272 0.00 -23.48 11.13
CA SER A 272 1.01 -22.86 11.98
C SER A 272 2.38 -23.53 11.84
N THR A 273 3.43 -22.74 11.88
CA THR A 273 4.85 -23.14 11.80
C THR A 273 5.66 -22.42 12.88
N GLY A 274 6.88 -22.86 13.12
CA GLY A 274 7.85 -22.18 14.00
C GLY A 274 7.62 -22.39 15.49
N TRP A 275 6.71 -23.29 15.92
CA TRP A 275 6.38 -23.46 17.32
C TRP A 275 7.53 -23.98 18.18
N ASP A 276 8.20 -25.02 17.72
CA ASP A 276 9.23 -25.70 18.52
C ASP A 276 10.44 -24.78 18.74
N GLU A 277 10.88 -24.12 17.69
CA GLU A 277 11.99 -23.15 17.72
C GLU A 277 11.65 -21.92 18.57
N ALA A 278 10.47 -21.35 18.37
CA ALA A 278 10.07 -20.13 19.09
C ALA A 278 9.83 -20.40 20.58
N LEU A 279 9.21 -21.52 20.93
CA LEU A 279 9.02 -21.88 22.33
C LEU A 279 10.32 -22.32 23.02
N ALA A 280 11.28 -22.88 22.30
CA ALA A 280 12.57 -23.22 22.86
C ALA A 280 13.43 -21.97 23.11
N ALA A 281 13.29 -20.94 22.28
CA ALA A 281 14.03 -19.69 22.41
C ALA A 281 13.42 -18.70 23.44
N ALA A 282 12.18 -18.92 23.88
CA ALA A 282 11.47 -18.13 24.87
C ALA A 282 11.78 -18.66 26.27
#